data_311fc003502a46e052a0001b9101c146
#
_entry.id   311fc003502a46e052a0001b9101c146
#
_cell.length_a   1.000
_cell.length_b   1.000
_cell.length_c   1.000
_cell.angle_alpha   90.00
_cell.angle_beta   90.00
_cell.angle_gamma   90.00
#
_symmetry.space_group_name_H-M   'P 1'
#
loop_
_entity.id
_entity.type
_entity.pdbx_description
1 polymer ?
#
loop_
_entity_poly.entity_id
_entity_poly.type
_entity_poly.pdbx_seq_one_letter_code
_entity_poly.pdbx_strand_id
1 'polypeptide(L)'
;ASTTRSAIRVFDVLPLRIGAWRLCSTSLGGTMAETHQQIVQRLIARWPEHRIAPGTARVAALCELLGSPQHGYPVIQIAGTNGKGSTAIMIDALLRSLGLRTGRYTSPHLIELNERICIDGEPITDEAFDALVADTAPLVDLVDERAIDGVPMTFFEVMTALAYEAFAQAPVDVAVVEVGLGGITDATNVMDAQVAVICPIDYDHTHLLGHTLTEIAGEKAGIIKAGSQVVLAAQHSEAATVLIERSAEVGAKVYREGVEFGLLQRTPGVGGQLVRLDTAGGPVDDVLLPLFGAHMARNAALAVAAVEAFL
;
A
#
# COMPACT_ATOMS: atom_id res chain seq x y z
N ALA A 1 -17.97 17.34 36.92
CA ALA A 1 -17.23 16.08 36.89
C ALA A 1 -16.30 16.13 35.66
N SER A 2 -15.02 16.35 35.93
CA SER A 2 -13.93 16.45 34.96
C SER A 2 -13.59 15.04 34.49
N THR A 3 -13.89 14.72 33.25
CA THR A 3 -13.36 13.52 32.58
C THR A 3 -12.12 13.96 31.79
N THR A 4 -10.96 13.70 32.34
CA THR A 4 -9.66 13.84 31.72
C THR A 4 -9.61 12.90 30.51
N ARG A 5 -9.69 13.45 29.29
CA ARG A 5 -9.41 12.71 28.05
C ARG A 5 -7.91 12.46 27.99
N SER A 6 -7.54 11.21 28.12
CA SER A 6 -6.18 10.71 27.97
C SER A 6 -5.65 11.05 26.58
N ALA A 7 -4.52 11.74 26.50
CA ALA A 7 -3.82 11.99 25.25
C ALA A 7 -3.43 10.64 24.61
N ILE A 8 -3.90 10.39 23.41
CA ILE A 8 -3.52 9.20 22.62
C ILE A 8 -2.09 9.43 22.14
N ARG A 9 -1.13 8.74 22.73
CA ARG A 9 0.23 8.64 22.22
C ARG A 9 0.24 7.61 21.08
N VAL A 10 0.12 8.10 19.87
CA VAL A 10 -0.03 7.26 18.64
C VAL A 10 1.24 6.49 18.28
N PHE A 11 2.38 6.73 18.94
CA PHE A 11 3.69 6.19 18.52
C PHE A 11 4.55 5.57 19.63
N ASP A 12 3.97 5.15 20.74
CA ASP A 12 4.69 4.34 21.73
C ASP A 12 4.43 2.84 21.45
N VAL A 13 5.11 2.27 20.49
CA VAL A 13 5.11 0.82 20.27
C VAL A 13 6.54 0.29 20.20
N LEU A 14 6.97 -0.29 21.29
CA LEU A 14 7.90 -1.41 21.41
C LEU A 14 7.63 -2.08 22.76
N PRO A 15 7.50 -3.44 22.90
CA PRO A 15 8.50 -4.37 22.46
C PRO A 15 7.99 -5.71 21.89
N LEU A 16 8.87 -6.33 21.13
CA LEU A 16 8.99 -7.73 20.69
C LEU A 16 8.24 -8.80 21.50
N ARG A 17 7.41 -9.61 20.80
CA ARG A 17 7.24 -11.02 21.12
C ARG A 17 7.43 -11.86 19.85
N ILE A 18 8.54 -12.58 19.82
CA ILE A 18 8.88 -13.58 18.82
C ILE A 18 8.02 -14.82 19.09
N GLY A 19 7.08 -15.12 18.21
CA GLY A 19 6.37 -16.39 18.16
C GLY A 19 7.09 -17.34 17.19
N ALA A 20 7.63 -18.44 17.71
CA ALA A 20 8.38 -19.42 16.93
C ALA A 20 7.44 -20.22 16.01
N TRP A 21 7.63 -20.09 14.71
CA TRP A 21 7.08 -20.99 13.70
C TRP A 21 7.93 -22.24 13.60
N ARG A 22 7.32 -23.41 13.83
CA ARG A 22 7.98 -24.69 13.56
C ARG A 22 7.59 -25.15 12.15
N LEU A 23 8.57 -25.09 11.24
CA LEU A 23 8.50 -25.75 9.94
C LEU A 23 8.87 -27.23 10.10
N CYS A 24 8.03 -28.09 9.56
CA CYS A 24 8.35 -29.51 9.39
C CYS A 24 9.07 -29.66 8.05
N SER A 25 10.40 -29.78 8.07
CA SER A 25 11.19 -30.03 6.88
C SER A 25 11.46 -31.53 6.75
N THR A 26 10.97 -32.15 5.69
CA THR A 26 11.50 -33.44 5.19
C THR A 26 12.33 -33.18 3.94
N SER A 27 13.62 -33.25 4.07
CA SER A 27 14.59 -33.17 2.98
C SER A 27 14.65 -34.50 2.21
N LEU A 28 14.49 -34.46 0.89
CA LEU A 28 14.95 -35.54 -0.02
C LEU A 28 15.53 -34.86 -1.29
N GLY A 29 16.84 -35.12 -1.53
CA GLY A 29 17.49 -35.04 -2.84
C GLY A 29 18.28 -33.76 -3.14
N GLY A 30 19.60 -33.83 -3.05
CA GLY A 30 20.57 -32.76 -3.15
C GLY A 30 20.71 -32.06 -4.50
N THR A 31 19.96 -31.02 -4.70
CA THR A 31 20.44 -29.80 -5.35
C THR A 31 20.72 -28.81 -4.22
N MET A 32 21.87 -28.12 -4.24
CA MET A 32 22.16 -27.10 -3.25
C MET A 32 20.99 -26.13 -3.25
N ALA A 33 20.32 -25.93 -2.10
CA ALA A 33 19.22 -24.97 -1.99
C ALA A 33 19.72 -23.59 -2.41
N GLU A 34 18.96 -22.91 -3.25
CA GLU A 34 19.26 -21.53 -3.68
C GLU A 34 19.32 -20.64 -2.44
N THR A 35 20.33 -19.78 -2.34
CA THR A 35 20.42 -18.82 -1.22
C THR A 35 19.42 -17.69 -1.41
N HIS A 36 18.99 -17.02 -0.33
CA HIS A 36 18.12 -15.84 -0.39
C HIS A 36 18.63 -14.80 -1.41
N GLN A 37 19.91 -14.48 -1.40
CA GLN A 37 20.51 -13.55 -2.36
C GLN A 37 20.37 -14.01 -3.82
N GLN A 38 20.47 -15.30 -4.10
CA GLN A 38 20.28 -15.85 -5.44
C GLN A 38 18.81 -15.74 -5.88
N ILE A 39 17.88 -16.01 -4.98
CA ILE A 39 16.43 -15.86 -5.20
C ILE A 39 16.11 -14.38 -5.54
N VAL A 40 16.59 -13.44 -4.72
CA VAL A 40 16.40 -12.00 -4.94
C VAL A 40 17.00 -11.57 -6.29
N GLN A 41 18.22 -11.98 -6.62
CA GLN A 41 18.87 -11.66 -7.90
C GLN A 41 18.09 -12.21 -9.10
N ARG A 42 17.58 -13.43 -9.00
CA ARG A 42 16.76 -14.06 -10.04
C ARG A 42 15.45 -13.30 -10.26
N LEU A 43 14.79 -12.86 -9.19
CA LEU A 43 13.55 -12.06 -9.27
C LEU A 43 13.81 -10.70 -9.94
N ILE A 44 14.86 -9.98 -9.49
CA ILE A 44 15.22 -8.67 -10.06
C ILE A 44 15.61 -8.79 -11.54
N ALA A 45 16.33 -9.86 -11.90
CA ALA A 45 16.78 -10.09 -13.27
C ALA A 45 15.62 -10.48 -14.21
N ARG A 46 14.49 -10.93 -13.69
CA ARG A 46 13.35 -11.44 -14.48
C ARG A 46 12.81 -10.41 -15.49
N TRP A 47 12.54 -9.19 -15.05
CA TRP A 47 12.11 -8.04 -15.88
C TRP A 47 12.31 -6.77 -15.05
N PRO A 48 13.40 -6.04 -15.26
CA PRO A 48 13.76 -4.90 -14.40
C PRO A 48 12.67 -3.84 -14.32
N GLU A 49 12.49 -3.22 -13.16
CA GLU A 49 11.43 -2.22 -12.90
C GLU A 49 11.42 -1.03 -13.88
N HIS A 50 12.57 -0.65 -14.42
CA HIS A 50 12.62 0.41 -15.42
C HIS A 50 12.02 0.03 -16.78
N ARG A 51 11.76 -1.26 -16.99
CA ARG A 51 11.15 -1.81 -18.20
C ARG A 51 9.67 -2.06 -17.90
N ILE A 52 8.85 -1.07 -18.18
CA ILE A 52 7.44 -1.08 -17.82
C ILE A 52 6.62 -1.84 -18.86
N ALA A 53 5.81 -2.77 -18.41
CA ALA A 53 4.82 -3.48 -19.21
C ALA A 53 3.45 -3.33 -18.53
N PRO A 54 2.72 -2.21 -18.77
CA PRO A 54 1.45 -1.92 -18.09
C PRO A 54 0.41 -3.00 -18.37
N GLY A 55 -0.43 -3.31 -17.40
CA GLY A 55 -1.52 -4.27 -17.53
C GLY A 55 -1.73 -5.07 -16.26
N THR A 56 -2.96 -5.48 -16.05
CA THR A 56 -3.36 -6.28 -14.86
C THR A 56 -3.58 -7.75 -15.20
N ALA A 57 -3.61 -8.12 -16.47
CA ALA A 57 -4.02 -9.46 -16.91
C ALA A 57 -3.07 -10.57 -16.41
N ARG A 58 -1.75 -10.34 -16.43
CA ARG A 58 -0.77 -11.34 -15.98
C ARG A 58 -0.85 -11.56 -14.47
N VAL A 59 -0.89 -10.47 -13.68
CA VAL A 59 -1.01 -10.59 -12.22
C VAL A 59 -2.37 -11.16 -11.82
N ALA A 60 -3.45 -10.82 -12.54
CA ALA A 60 -4.77 -11.42 -12.31
C ALA A 60 -4.75 -12.94 -12.58
N ALA A 61 -4.09 -13.39 -13.66
CA ALA A 61 -3.94 -14.80 -13.97
C ALA A 61 -3.14 -15.56 -12.90
N LEU A 62 -2.08 -14.96 -12.36
CA LEU A 62 -1.34 -15.55 -11.24
C LEU A 62 -2.17 -15.59 -9.95
N CYS A 63 -2.86 -14.51 -9.62
CA CYS A 63 -3.75 -14.48 -8.47
C CYS A 63 -4.87 -15.53 -8.56
N GLU A 64 -5.43 -15.76 -9.75
CA GLU A 64 -6.41 -16.82 -9.99
C GLU A 64 -5.82 -18.22 -9.69
N LEU A 65 -4.61 -18.50 -10.13
CA LEU A 65 -3.90 -19.76 -9.83
C LEU A 65 -3.59 -19.91 -8.34
N LEU A 66 -3.37 -18.82 -7.61
CA LEU A 66 -3.18 -18.80 -6.17
C LEU A 66 -4.49 -18.88 -5.37
N GLY A 67 -5.66 -18.95 -6.04
CA GLY A 67 -6.96 -18.98 -5.38
C GLY A 67 -7.52 -17.59 -5.00
N SER A 68 -7.06 -16.55 -5.69
CA SER A 68 -7.49 -15.15 -5.54
C SER A 68 -7.26 -14.56 -4.13
N PRO A 69 -6.04 -14.63 -3.60
CA PRO A 69 -5.71 -14.22 -2.23
C PRO A 69 -6.05 -12.74 -1.96
N GLN A 70 -6.00 -11.86 -2.97
CA GLN A 70 -6.31 -10.44 -2.87
C GLN A 70 -7.76 -10.12 -2.47
N HIS A 71 -8.65 -11.10 -2.49
CA HIS A 71 -10.05 -10.96 -2.06
C HIS A 71 -10.31 -11.52 -0.65
N GLY A 72 -9.29 -12.06 0.02
CA GLY A 72 -9.43 -12.71 1.33
C GLY A 72 -9.50 -11.75 2.52
N TYR A 73 -9.24 -10.46 2.32
CA TYR A 73 -9.16 -9.45 3.37
C TYR A 73 -9.53 -8.06 2.84
N PRO A 74 -9.99 -7.14 3.71
CA PRO A 74 -10.20 -5.73 3.36
C PRO A 74 -8.91 -5.02 2.94
N VAL A 75 -9.02 -4.02 2.03
CA VAL A 75 -7.87 -3.30 1.51
C VAL A 75 -8.07 -1.79 1.56
N ILE A 76 -7.03 -1.07 1.99
CA ILE A 76 -6.84 0.37 1.78
C ILE A 76 -5.77 0.53 0.69
N GLN A 77 -6.15 1.02 -0.48
CA GLN A 77 -5.24 1.22 -1.61
C GLN A 77 -4.85 2.69 -1.73
N ILE A 78 -3.57 2.96 -2.02
CA ILE A 78 -3.02 4.30 -2.00
C ILE A 78 -2.36 4.61 -3.34
N ALA A 79 -2.89 5.63 -4.04
CA ALA A 79 -2.27 6.21 -5.25
C ALA A 79 -1.87 7.67 -5.01
N GLY A 80 -1.16 8.25 -5.96
CA GLY A 80 -0.69 9.64 -5.91
C GLY A 80 0.69 9.78 -6.52
N THR A 81 1.19 11.00 -6.59
CA THR A 81 2.57 11.27 -7.01
C THR A 81 3.50 11.28 -5.79
N ASN A 82 3.19 12.05 -4.78
CA ASN A 82 4.02 12.26 -3.60
C ASN A 82 3.32 11.78 -2.33
N GLY A 83 4.09 11.17 -1.41
CA GLY A 83 3.61 10.84 -0.07
C GLY A 83 2.94 9.48 0.09
N LYS A 84 2.82 8.64 -0.96
CA LYS A 84 2.20 7.32 -0.89
C LYS A 84 2.78 6.44 0.21
N GLY A 85 4.08 6.14 0.17
CA GLY A 85 4.74 5.23 1.12
C GLY A 85 4.67 5.74 2.56
N SER A 86 4.89 7.06 2.81
CA SER A 86 4.75 7.61 4.16
C SER A 86 3.31 7.57 4.68
N THR A 87 2.32 7.79 3.82
CA THR A 87 0.90 7.65 4.16
C THR A 87 0.57 6.18 4.46
N ALA A 88 1.08 5.24 3.66
CA ALA A 88 0.89 3.80 3.89
C ALA A 88 1.44 3.36 5.25
N ILE A 89 2.66 3.78 5.60
CA ILE A 89 3.27 3.48 6.90
C ILE A 89 2.47 4.08 8.06
N MET A 90 1.95 5.30 7.92
CA MET A 90 1.12 5.93 8.95
C MET A 90 -0.23 5.23 9.11
N ILE A 91 -0.89 4.84 8.03
CA ILE A 91 -2.14 4.06 8.08
C ILE A 91 -1.91 2.72 8.77
N ASP A 92 -0.87 1.99 8.37
CA ASP A 92 -0.47 0.72 8.98
C ASP A 92 -0.26 0.87 10.50
N ALA A 93 0.50 1.88 10.92
CA ALA A 93 0.76 2.15 12.34
C ALA A 93 -0.52 2.49 13.12
N LEU A 94 -1.43 3.28 12.53
CA LEU A 94 -2.72 3.61 13.14
C LEU A 94 -3.60 2.38 13.31
N LEU A 95 -3.74 1.56 12.27
CA LEU A 95 -4.54 0.32 12.31
C LEU A 95 -4.01 -0.65 13.37
N ARG A 96 -2.67 -0.83 13.44
CA ARG A 96 -2.04 -1.65 14.48
C ARG A 96 -2.28 -1.09 15.89
N SER A 97 -2.30 0.23 16.06
CA SER A 97 -2.61 0.84 17.36
C SER A 97 -4.04 0.58 17.83
N LEU A 98 -4.93 0.27 16.89
CA LEU A 98 -6.31 -0.16 17.15
C LEU A 98 -6.44 -1.68 17.39
N GLY A 99 -5.32 -2.41 17.35
CA GLY A 99 -5.29 -3.85 17.60
C GLY A 99 -5.57 -4.71 16.38
N LEU A 100 -5.60 -4.11 15.17
CA LEU A 100 -5.78 -4.86 13.92
C LEU A 100 -4.45 -5.45 13.45
N ARG A 101 -4.50 -6.66 12.93
CA ARG A 101 -3.38 -7.30 12.25
C ARG A 101 -3.28 -6.78 10.82
N THR A 102 -2.14 -6.21 10.46
CA THR A 102 -1.99 -5.52 9.20
C THR A 102 -1.04 -6.23 8.24
N GLY A 103 -1.36 -6.16 6.93
CA GLY A 103 -0.43 -6.35 5.84
C GLY A 103 -0.09 -5.01 5.21
N ARG A 104 1.17 -4.76 4.84
CA ARG A 104 1.55 -3.54 4.12
C ARG A 104 2.45 -3.89 2.93
N TYR A 105 2.06 -3.41 1.74
CA TYR A 105 2.85 -3.49 0.51
C TYR A 105 3.24 -2.08 0.06
N THR A 106 4.54 -1.82 -0.03
CA THR A 106 5.10 -0.51 -0.44
C THR A 106 6.25 -0.67 -1.42
N SER A 107 6.51 0.35 -2.25
CA SER A 107 7.61 0.37 -3.22
C SER A 107 8.12 1.80 -3.47
N PRO A 108 9.43 1.94 -3.79
CA PRO A 108 10.47 0.91 -3.76
C PRO A 108 10.91 0.58 -2.33
N HIS A 109 11.76 -0.44 -2.14
CA HIS A 109 12.50 -0.68 -0.90
C HIS A 109 13.69 0.29 -0.76
N LEU A 110 14.18 0.47 0.46
CA LEU A 110 15.33 1.33 0.75
C LEU A 110 16.64 0.53 0.78
N ILE A 111 16.65 -0.61 1.45
CA ILE A 111 17.84 -1.44 1.66
C ILE A 111 17.56 -2.87 1.17
N GLU A 112 16.52 -3.53 1.69
CA GLU A 112 16.23 -4.94 1.44
C GLU A 112 14.86 -5.14 0.79
N LEU A 113 14.77 -6.12 -0.10
CA LEU A 113 13.55 -6.40 -0.86
C LEU A 113 12.36 -6.74 0.04
N ASN A 114 12.62 -7.40 1.16
CA ASN A 114 11.61 -7.81 2.14
C ASN A 114 10.85 -6.63 2.74
N GLU A 115 11.43 -5.41 2.75
CA GLU A 115 10.75 -4.19 3.21
C GLU A 115 9.46 -3.89 2.45
N ARG A 116 9.32 -4.44 1.22
CA ARG A 116 8.12 -4.25 0.40
C ARG A 116 6.91 -4.96 0.96
N ILE A 117 7.10 -6.05 1.72
CA ILE A 117 6.03 -6.89 2.29
C ILE A 117 6.19 -6.93 3.80
N CYS A 118 5.32 -6.22 4.51
CA CYS A 118 5.33 -6.21 5.97
C CYS A 118 4.06 -6.85 6.54
N ILE A 119 4.22 -7.59 7.64
CA ILE A 119 3.13 -8.08 8.47
C ILE A 119 3.28 -7.46 9.86
N ASP A 120 2.22 -6.85 10.38
CA ASP A 120 2.24 -6.15 11.67
C ASP A 120 3.37 -5.11 11.79
N GLY A 121 3.68 -4.44 10.67
CA GLY A 121 4.68 -3.39 10.59
C GLY A 121 6.11 -3.85 10.38
N GLU A 122 6.39 -5.15 10.49
CA GLU A 122 7.72 -5.74 10.32
C GLU A 122 7.86 -6.40 8.93
N PRO A 123 9.00 -6.23 8.24
CA PRO A 123 9.28 -6.95 7.01
C PRO A 123 9.20 -8.47 7.24
N ILE A 124 8.72 -9.21 6.25
CA ILE A 124 8.75 -10.68 6.31
C ILE A 124 10.21 -11.17 6.34
N THR A 125 10.45 -12.30 7.01
CA THR A 125 11.80 -12.87 7.10
C THR A 125 12.28 -13.44 5.76
N ASP A 126 13.59 -13.61 5.61
CA ASP A 126 14.18 -14.23 4.43
C ASP A 126 13.58 -15.61 4.17
N GLU A 127 13.42 -16.42 5.21
CA GLU A 127 12.86 -17.77 5.10
C GLU A 127 11.39 -17.74 4.63
N ALA A 128 10.59 -16.79 5.12
CA ALA A 128 9.19 -16.63 4.70
C ALA A 128 9.10 -16.14 3.26
N PHE A 129 9.98 -15.21 2.87
CA PHE A 129 10.08 -14.73 1.51
C PHE A 129 10.48 -15.85 0.54
N ASP A 130 11.53 -16.60 0.87
CA ASP A 130 12.06 -17.68 0.04
C ASP A 130 11.03 -18.80 -0.14
N ALA A 131 10.28 -19.13 0.92
CA ALA A 131 9.20 -20.12 0.86
C ALA A 131 8.06 -19.63 -0.09
N LEU A 132 7.62 -18.38 0.05
CA LEU A 132 6.62 -17.77 -0.84
C LEU A 132 7.05 -17.83 -2.30
N VAL A 133 8.32 -17.48 -2.58
CA VAL A 133 8.86 -17.52 -3.95
C VAL A 133 8.91 -18.97 -4.45
N ALA A 134 9.35 -19.91 -3.65
CA ALA A 134 9.42 -21.32 -4.03
C ALA A 134 8.03 -21.90 -4.38
N ASP A 135 7.03 -21.61 -3.55
CA ASP A 135 5.65 -22.08 -3.74
C ASP A 135 4.98 -21.41 -4.97
N THR A 136 5.32 -20.16 -5.24
CA THR A 136 4.70 -19.38 -6.33
C THR A 136 5.41 -19.59 -7.68
N ALA A 137 6.71 -19.91 -7.70
CA ALA A 137 7.50 -20.00 -8.93
C ALA A 137 6.90 -20.91 -10.02
N PRO A 138 6.39 -22.12 -9.72
CA PRO A 138 5.76 -22.98 -10.75
C PRO A 138 4.52 -22.33 -11.37
N LEU A 139 3.75 -21.54 -10.61
CA LEU A 139 2.57 -20.85 -11.09
C LEU A 139 2.94 -19.64 -11.96
N VAL A 140 4.02 -18.97 -11.61
CA VAL A 140 4.58 -17.87 -12.43
C VAL A 140 5.02 -18.41 -13.79
N ASP A 141 5.70 -19.56 -13.82
CA ASP A 141 6.11 -20.21 -15.08
C ASP A 141 4.89 -20.57 -15.95
N LEU A 142 3.82 -21.06 -15.34
CA LEU A 142 2.55 -21.34 -16.06
C LEU A 142 1.92 -20.08 -16.65
N VAL A 143 1.99 -18.94 -15.96
CA VAL A 143 1.50 -17.66 -16.51
C VAL A 143 2.38 -17.19 -17.67
N ASP A 144 3.70 -17.34 -17.54
CA ASP A 144 4.64 -16.99 -18.62
C ASP A 144 4.41 -17.82 -19.88
N GLU A 145 4.13 -19.12 -19.74
CA GLU A 145 3.81 -20.01 -20.86
C GLU A 145 2.54 -19.57 -21.60
N ARG A 146 1.60 -18.90 -20.92
CA ARG A 146 0.39 -18.33 -21.56
C ARG A 146 0.70 -17.14 -22.47
N ALA A 147 1.90 -16.56 -22.39
CA ALA A 147 2.37 -15.42 -23.18
C ALA A 147 1.37 -14.25 -23.25
N ILE A 148 0.72 -13.93 -22.12
CA ILE A 148 -0.25 -12.84 -22.02
C ILE A 148 0.45 -11.53 -22.38
N ASP A 149 -0.14 -10.78 -23.33
CA ASP A 149 0.43 -9.55 -23.92
C ASP A 149 1.82 -9.74 -24.55
N GLY A 150 2.25 -10.99 -24.80
CA GLY A 150 3.52 -11.32 -25.44
C GLY A 150 4.76 -11.07 -24.59
N VAL A 151 4.62 -10.88 -23.29
CA VAL A 151 5.71 -10.64 -22.35
C VAL A 151 5.57 -11.52 -21.11
N PRO A 152 6.69 -11.96 -20.48
CA PRO A 152 6.63 -12.67 -19.20
C PRO A 152 6.19 -11.72 -18.08
N MET A 153 5.81 -12.28 -16.95
CA MET A 153 5.51 -11.51 -15.76
C MET A 153 6.70 -10.65 -15.32
N THR A 154 6.41 -9.40 -15.03
CA THR A 154 7.42 -8.44 -14.55
C THR A 154 7.79 -8.72 -13.09
N PHE A 155 8.94 -8.20 -12.66
CA PHE A 155 9.34 -8.23 -11.26
C PHE A 155 8.24 -7.67 -10.33
N PHE A 156 7.67 -6.51 -10.70
CA PHE A 156 6.66 -5.84 -9.87
C PHE A 156 5.35 -6.65 -9.78
N GLU A 157 4.93 -7.30 -10.87
CA GLU A 157 3.74 -8.17 -10.87
C GLU A 157 3.93 -9.40 -9.98
N VAL A 158 5.10 -10.04 -10.04
CA VAL A 158 5.41 -11.17 -9.16
C VAL A 158 5.42 -10.72 -7.70
N MET A 159 6.12 -9.62 -7.37
CA MET A 159 6.16 -9.07 -6.01
C MET A 159 4.77 -8.71 -5.47
N THR A 160 3.90 -8.17 -6.32
CA THR A 160 2.52 -7.85 -5.95
C THR A 160 1.73 -9.12 -5.58
N ALA A 161 1.82 -10.18 -6.40
CA ALA A 161 1.16 -11.44 -6.11
C ALA A 161 1.71 -12.11 -4.84
N LEU A 162 3.04 -12.07 -4.63
CA LEU A 162 3.67 -12.56 -3.39
C LEU A 162 3.15 -11.80 -2.15
N ALA A 163 2.96 -10.47 -2.25
CA ALA A 163 2.39 -9.69 -1.15
C ALA A 163 0.97 -10.14 -0.82
N TYR A 164 0.13 -10.34 -1.84
CA TYR A 164 -1.24 -10.80 -1.63
C TYR A 164 -1.30 -12.19 -0.99
N GLU A 165 -0.45 -13.10 -1.44
CA GLU A 165 -0.35 -14.45 -0.86
C GLU A 165 0.16 -14.40 0.58
N ALA A 166 1.19 -13.58 0.86
CA ALA A 166 1.70 -13.39 2.22
C ALA A 166 0.61 -12.92 3.19
N PHE A 167 -0.23 -11.97 2.75
CA PHE A 167 -1.31 -11.43 3.57
C PHE A 167 -2.42 -12.46 3.81
N ALA A 168 -2.74 -13.29 2.82
CA ALA A 168 -3.70 -14.38 2.98
C ALA A 168 -3.18 -15.47 3.92
N GLN A 169 -1.91 -15.86 3.80
CA GLN A 169 -1.28 -16.85 4.67
C GLN A 169 -1.12 -16.35 6.11
N ALA A 170 -0.91 -15.05 6.31
CA ALA A 170 -0.76 -14.43 7.62
C ALA A 170 -2.10 -13.99 8.26
N PRO A 171 -3.25 -14.41 7.81
CA PRO A 171 -4.60 -13.88 7.91
C PRO A 171 -4.67 -12.48 8.55
N VAL A 172 -4.40 -11.46 7.72
CA VAL A 172 -4.47 -10.05 8.15
C VAL A 172 -5.91 -9.56 8.24
N ASP A 173 -6.19 -8.65 9.17
CA ASP A 173 -7.50 -8.00 9.28
C ASP A 173 -7.71 -6.94 8.19
N VAL A 174 -6.61 -6.34 7.70
CA VAL A 174 -6.61 -5.32 6.65
C VAL A 174 -5.25 -5.24 5.98
N ALA A 175 -5.23 -5.04 4.66
CA ALA A 175 -4.02 -4.74 3.90
C ALA A 175 -3.96 -3.27 3.49
N VAL A 176 -2.78 -2.66 3.58
CA VAL A 176 -2.46 -1.31 3.09
C VAL A 176 -1.55 -1.45 1.88
N VAL A 177 -2.04 -1.09 0.70
CA VAL A 177 -1.37 -1.40 -0.57
C VAL A 177 -1.06 -0.11 -1.33
N GLU A 178 0.23 0.17 -1.50
CA GLU A 178 0.72 1.27 -2.31
C GLU A 178 0.73 0.89 -3.79
N VAL A 179 0.16 1.74 -4.65
CA VAL A 179 0.25 1.65 -6.11
C VAL A 179 1.67 1.95 -6.56
N GLY A 180 2.23 1.10 -7.41
CA GLY A 180 3.56 1.33 -7.96
C GLY A 180 3.57 2.51 -8.91
N LEU A 181 2.76 2.47 -9.96
CA LEU A 181 2.71 3.50 -10.99
C LEU A 181 1.30 3.62 -11.60
N GLY A 182 0.82 4.86 -11.75
CA GLY A 182 -0.50 5.12 -12.35
C GLY A 182 -1.64 4.71 -11.44
N GLY A 183 -2.44 3.78 -11.85
CA GLY A 183 -3.59 3.24 -11.13
C GLY A 183 -4.36 2.23 -11.96
N ILE A 184 -4.91 2.61 -13.13
CA ILE A 184 -5.73 1.73 -13.99
C ILE A 184 -4.98 0.44 -14.32
N THR A 185 -3.75 0.57 -14.79
CA THR A 185 -2.94 -0.54 -15.31
C THR A 185 -1.89 -1.05 -14.32
N ASP A 186 -1.91 -0.55 -13.09
CA ASP A 186 -0.98 -0.99 -12.05
C ASP A 186 -1.27 -2.43 -11.61
N ALA A 187 -0.22 -3.20 -11.38
CA ALA A 187 -0.35 -4.59 -10.95
C ALA A 187 -1.16 -4.74 -9.65
N THR A 188 -1.15 -3.73 -8.78
CA THR A 188 -1.95 -3.74 -7.54
C THR A 188 -3.44 -3.57 -7.77
N ASN A 189 -3.89 -3.18 -8.97
CA ASN A 189 -5.29 -2.84 -9.24
C ASN A 189 -6.19 -4.06 -9.61
N VAL A 190 -5.82 -5.26 -9.16
CA VAL A 190 -6.60 -6.51 -9.31
C VAL A 190 -7.49 -6.82 -8.11
N MET A 191 -7.63 -5.89 -7.20
CA MET A 191 -8.46 -5.99 -5.99
C MET A 191 -9.52 -4.89 -5.95
N ASP A 192 -10.52 -5.05 -5.08
CA ASP A 192 -11.55 -4.05 -4.80
C ASP A 192 -11.30 -3.45 -3.41
N ALA A 193 -10.62 -2.30 -3.37
CA ALA A 193 -10.30 -1.62 -2.13
C ALA A 193 -11.56 -0.99 -1.49
N GLN A 194 -11.74 -1.19 -0.17
CA GLN A 194 -12.78 -0.52 0.61
C GLN A 194 -12.50 0.99 0.73
N VAL A 195 -11.22 1.35 0.81
CA VAL A 195 -10.79 2.75 0.86
C VAL A 195 -9.77 3.01 -0.22
N ALA A 196 -10.03 3.99 -1.09
CA ALA A 196 -9.10 4.50 -2.08
C ALA A 196 -8.54 5.84 -1.60
N VAL A 197 -7.24 5.88 -1.31
CA VAL A 197 -6.54 7.09 -0.84
C VAL A 197 -5.77 7.68 -2.01
N ILE A 198 -6.01 8.97 -2.29
CA ILE A 198 -5.28 9.68 -3.33
C ILE A 198 -4.43 10.77 -2.68
N CYS A 199 -3.13 10.52 -2.59
CA CYS A 199 -2.11 11.48 -2.19
C CYS A 199 -2.00 12.62 -3.23
N PRO A 200 -1.26 13.71 -2.94
CA PRO A 200 -1.11 14.82 -3.90
C PRO A 200 -0.62 14.33 -5.26
N ILE A 201 -1.32 14.78 -6.32
CA ILE A 201 -0.97 14.52 -7.71
C ILE A 201 -0.18 15.70 -8.26
N ASP A 202 0.92 15.39 -8.94
CA ASP A 202 1.80 16.33 -9.60
C ASP A 202 2.37 15.68 -10.89
N TYR A 203 3.12 16.43 -11.66
CA TYR A 203 3.79 15.93 -12.86
C TYR A 203 4.89 14.93 -12.48
N ASP A 204 4.69 13.68 -12.87
CA ASP A 204 5.65 12.59 -12.69
C ASP A 204 5.40 11.53 -13.76
N HIS A 205 6.47 10.87 -14.21
CA HIS A 205 6.39 9.81 -15.23
C HIS A 205 5.53 10.21 -16.45
N THR A 206 5.64 11.46 -16.89
CA THR A 206 4.78 12.06 -17.92
C THR A 206 4.80 11.32 -19.26
N HIS A 207 5.87 10.62 -19.57
CA HIS A 207 6.00 9.78 -20.77
C HIS A 207 5.14 8.49 -20.71
N LEU A 208 4.57 8.14 -19.54
CA LEU A 208 3.75 6.96 -19.32
C LEU A 208 2.32 7.30 -18.91
N LEU A 209 2.16 8.28 -18.02
CA LEU A 209 0.88 8.60 -17.40
C LEU A 209 0.14 9.76 -18.09
N GLY A 210 0.79 10.43 -19.05
CA GLY A 210 0.25 11.59 -19.75
C GLY A 210 0.97 12.89 -19.43
N HIS A 211 0.73 13.92 -20.25
CA HIS A 211 1.42 15.19 -20.20
C HIS A 211 0.67 16.28 -19.45
N THR A 212 -0.52 15.96 -18.94
CA THR A 212 -1.40 16.88 -18.19
C THR A 212 -1.80 16.30 -16.85
N LEU A 213 -2.11 17.16 -15.87
CA LEU A 213 -2.63 16.72 -14.58
C LEU A 213 -3.95 15.96 -14.71
N THR A 214 -4.75 16.28 -15.71
CA THR A 214 -6.00 15.58 -16.03
C THR A 214 -5.73 14.12 -16.42
N GLU A 215 -4.76 13.86 -17.32
CA GLU A 215 -4.40 12.52 -17.75
C GLU A 215 -3.81 11.71 -16.59
N ILE A 216 -2.86 12.29 -15.83
CA ILE A 216 -2.24 11.64 -14.67
C ILE A 216 -3.29 11.32 -13.59
N ALA A 217 -4.24 12.25 -13.36
CA ALA A 217 -5.33 12.01 -12.41
C ALA A 217 -6.29 10.92 -12.91
N GLY A 218 -6.55 10.85 -14.22
CA GLY A 218 -7.35 9.80 -14.84
C GLY A 218 -6.76 8.41 -14.58
N GLU A 219 -5.45 8.25 -14.76
CA GLU A 219 -4.75 7.01 -14.43
C GLU A 219 -4.90 6.65 -12.94
N LYS A 220 -4.65 7.61 -12.04
CA LYS A 220 -4.74 7.37 -10.60
C LYS A 220 -6.16 7.13 -10.11
N ALA A 221 -7.16 7.72 -10.76
CA ALA A 221 -8.57 7.51 -10.47
C ALA A 221 -9.03 6.05 -10.71
N GLY A 222 -8.23 5.25 -11.42
CA GLY A 222 -8.51 3.83 -11.66
C GLY A 222 -8.62 2.97 -10.40
N ILE A 223 -8.10 3.41 -9.25
CA ILE A 223 -8.29 2.71 -7.97
C ILE A 223 -9.63 3.03 -7.29
N ILE A 224 -10.37 4.05 -7.77
CA ILE A 224 -11.68 4.42 -7.27
C ILE A 224 -12.73 3.51 -7.92
N LYS A 225 -13.29 2.60 -7.14
CA LYS A 225 -14.24 1.57 -7.59
C LYS A 225 -15.60 1.73 -6.90
N ALA A 226 -16.61 1.08 -7.45
CA ALA A 226 -17.95 1.08 -6.86
C ALA A 226 -17.91 0.52 -5.42
N GLY A 227 -18.58 1.23 -4.51
CA GLY A 227 -18.64 0.86 -3.09
C GLY A 227 -17.42 1.28 -2.26
N SER A 228 -16.35 1.81 -2.87
CA SER A 228 -15.21 2.33 -2.11
C SER A 228 -15.51 3.66 -1.43
N GLN A 229 -14.82 3.95 -0.33
CA GLN A 229 -14.70 5.28 0.24
C GLN A 229 -13.43 5.94 -0.30
N VAL A 230 -13.50 7.20 -0.67
CA VAL A 230 -12.41 7.92 -1.34
C VAL A 230 -11.89 9.01 -0.43
N VAL A 231 -10.59 9.00 -0.11
CA VAL A 231 -9.94 10.01 0.73
C VAL A 231 -8.93 10.76 -0.12
N LEU A 232 -9.19 12.05 -0.36
CA LEU A 232 -8.43 12.89 -1.27
C LEU A 232 -7.59 13.90 -0.48
N ALA A 233 -6.28 13.87 -0.67
CA ALA A 233 -5.42 14.99 -0.31
C ALA A 233 -5.80 16.23 -1.13
N ALA A 234 -5.37 17.42 -0.70
CA ALA A 234 -5.53 18.64 -1.49
C ALA A 234 -4.87 18.49 -2.87
N GLN A 235 -5.61 18.84 -3.92
CA GLN A 235 -5.25 18.62 -5.31
C GLN A 235 -5.25 19.93 -6.10
N HIS A 236 -4.52 19.99 -7.20
CA HIS A 236 -4.76 20.97 -8.26
C HIS A 236 -6.18 20.81 -8.81
N SER A 237 -6.81 21.92 -9.23
CA SER A 237 -8.22 21.94 -9.67
C SER A 237 -8.52 20.93 -10.79
N GLU A 238 -7.60 20.80 -11.75
CA GLU A 238 -7.74 19.86 -12.89
C GLU A 238 -7.77 18.40 -12.41
N ALA A 239 -6.87 18.02 -11.50
CA ALA A 239 -6.84 16.69 -10.91
C ALA A 239 -8.06 16.45 -10.01
N ALA A 240 -8.44 17.43 -9.18
CA ALA A 240 -9.61 17.34 -8.31
C ALA A 240 -10.90 17.08 -9.11
N THR A 241 -11.09 17.75 -10.24
CA THR A 241 -12.26 17.57 -11.11
C THR A 241 -12.37 16.11 -11.54
N VAL A 242 -11.29 15.52 -12.10
CA VAL A 242 -11.28 14.12 -12.56
C VAL A 242 -11.61 13.14 -11.43
N LEU A 243 -11.01 13.33 -10.26
CA LEU A 243 -11.21 12.43 -9.12
C LEU A 243 -12.65 12.50 -8.58
N ILE A 244 -13.25 13.71 -8.53
CA ILE A 244 -14.63 13.90 -8.09
C ILE A 244 -15.62 13.35 -9.11
N GLU A 245 -15.42 13.59 -10.41
CA GLU A 245 -16.25 13.04 -11.49
C GLU A 245 -16.22 11.51 -11.44
N ARG A 246 -15.03 10.90 -11.34
CA ARG A 246 -14.90 9.45 -11.21
C ARG A 246 -15.60 8.91 -9.96
N SER A 247 -15.47 9.58 -8.83
CA SER A 247 -16.14 9.17 -7.60
C SER A 247 -17.66 9.22 -7.73
N ALA A 248 -18.18 10.24 -8.40
CA ALA A 248 -19.61 10.38 -8.68
C ALA A 248 -20.14 9.30 -9.64
N GLU A 249 -19.37 8.99 -10.71
CA GLU A 249 -19.71 7.90 -11.65
C GLU A 249 -19.93 6.56 -10.95
N VAL A 250 -19.06 6.22 -10.01
CA VAL A 250 -19.11 4.91 -9.32
C VAL A 250 -19.91 4.96 -8.01
N GLY A 251 -20.45 6.13 -7.64
CA GLY A 251 -21.22 6.30 -6.41
C GLY A 251 -20.39 6.20 -5.14
N ALA A 252 -19.10 6.51 -5.20
CA ALA A 252 -18.20 6.45 -4.05
C ALA A 252 -18.37 7.68 -3.15
N LYS A 253 -18.28 7.49 -1.82
CA LYS A 253 -18.31 8.58 -0.85
C LYS A 253 -16.92 9.22 -0.76
N VAL A 254 -16.86 10.56 -0.79
CA VAL A 254 -15.60 11.30 -0.86
C VAL A 254 -15.36 12.10 0.41
N TYR A 255 -14.12 12.05 0.92
CA TYR A 255 -13.60 12.88 2.00
C TYR A 255 -12.41 13.70 1.46
N ARG A 256 -12.44 15.03 1.60
CA ARG A 256 -11.48 15.95 0.98
C ARG A 256 -10.69 16.71 2.03
N GLU A 257 -9.38 16.76 1.88
CA GLU A 257 -8.54 17.63 2.70
C GLU A 257 -8.97 19.10 2.55
N GLY A 258 -9.15 19.78 3.68
CA GLY A 258 -9.63 21.17 3.75
C GLY A 258 -11.14 21.32 3.75
N VAL A 259 -11.92 20.23 3.69
CA VAL A 259 -13.40 20.24 3.75
C VAL A 259 -13.90 19.29 4.83
N GLU A 260 -13.65 17.99 4.71
CA GLU A 260 -14.09 16.98 5.67
C GLU A 260 -13.02 16.63 6.71
N PHE A 261 -11.75 16.85 6.40
CA PHE A 261 -10.61 16.65 7.30
C PHE A 261 -9.46 17.60 6.95
N GLY A 262 -8.43 17.67 7.79
CA GLY A 262 -7.24 18.44 7.44
C GLY A 262 -6.26 18.73 8.57
N LEU A 263 -5.19 19.42 8.21
CA LEU A 263 -4.21 19.96 9.15
C LEU A 263 -4.64 21.39 9.58
N LEU A 264 -5.02 21.55 10.85
CA LEU A 264 -5.43 22.85 11.40
C LEU A 264 -4.23 23.69 11.86
N GLN A 265 -3.26 23.05 12.53
CA GLN A 265 -2.08 23.72 13.05
C GLN A 265 -0.88 22.77 13.09
N ARG A 266 0.31 23.36 12.94
CA ARG A 266 1.59 22.65 13.04
C ARG A 266 2.60 23.51 13.78
N THR A 267 3.23 22.94 14.81
CA THR A 267 4.28 23.59 15.58
C THR A 267 5.51 22.67 15.58
N PRO A 268 6.60 23.04 14.88
CA PRO A 268 7.84 22.28 14.93
C PRO A 268 8.42 22.26 16.33
N GLY A 269 8.99 21.12 16.73
CA GLY A 269 9.61 20.92 18.05
C GLY A 269 10.85 20.05 17.99
N VAL A 270 11.41 19.72 19.13
CA VAL A 270 12.53 18.80 19.24
C VAL A 270 12.00 17.36 19.07
N GLY A 271 12.62 16.58 18.17
CA GLY A 271 12.23 15.21 17.92
C GLY A 271 10.99 15.04 17.04
N GLY A 272 10.42 16.13 16.47
CA GLY A 272 9.24 16.06 15.63
C GLY A 272 8.46 17.37 15.57
N GLN A 273 7.16 17.27 15.53
CA GLN A 273 6.24 18.40 15.49
C GLN A 273 4.92 18.06 16.22
N LEU A 274 4.32 19.06 16.84
CA LEU A 274 2.95 18.96 17.34
C LEU A 274 1.99 19.40 16.24
N VAL A 275 0.95 18.61 16.00
CA VAL A 275 -0.06 18.92 15.01
C VAL A 275 -1.47 18.90 15.64
N ARG A 276 -2.32 19.77 15.13
CA ARG A 276 -3.76 19.75 15.38
C ARG A 276 -4.43 19.36 14.10
N LEU A 277 -5.25 18.32 14.16
CA LEU A 277 -5.94 17.75 13.00
C LEU A 277 -7.45 18.01 13.12
N ASP A 278 -8.08 18.28 11.99
CA ASP A 278 -9.53 18.16 11.84
C ASP A 278 -9.85 16.76 11.36
N THR A 279 -10.81 16.10 12.00
CA THR A 279 -11.20 14.71 11.71
C THR A 279 -12.71 14.58 11.68
N ALA A 280 -13.24 13.47 11.17
CA ALA A 280 -14.68 13.21 11.18
C ALA A 280 -15.29 13.23 12.59
N GLY A 281 -14.50 12.85 13.60
CA GLY A 281 -14.87 12.92 15.03
C GLY A 281 -14.71 14.30 15.67
N GLY A 282 -14.27 15.32 14.91
CA GLY A 282 -13.92 16.67 15.35
C GLY A 282 -12.43 16.88 15.58
N PRO A 283 -12.02 18.09 15.98
CA PRO A 283 -10.61 18.42 16.11
C PRO A 283 -9.89 17.58 17.17
N VAL A 284 -8.68 17.11 16.82
CA VAL A 284 -7.76 16.39 17.73
C VAL A 284 -6.53 17.28 17.93
N ASP A 285 -6.29 17.63 19.19
CA ASP A 285 -5.19 18.51 19.63
C ASP A 285 -3.97 17.70 20.08
N ASP A 286 -2.81 18.36 20.08
CA ASP A 286 -1.56 17.88 20.69
C ASP A 286 -1.08 16.51 20.18
N VAL A 287 -1.29 16.21 18.90
CA VAL A 287 -0.76 14.99 18.29
C VAL A 287 0.74 15.19 18.04
N LEU A 288 1.57 14.41 18.76
CA LEU A 288 3.01 14.39 18.53
C LEU A 288 3.30 13.50 17.31
N LEU A 289 3.81 14.14 16.26
CA LEU A 289 4.29 13.46 15.05
C LEU A 289 5.83 13.46 15.06
N PRO A 290 6.50 12.30 15.27
CA PRO A 290 7.96 12.21 15.32
C PRO A 290 8.61 12.25 13.93
N LEU A 291 8.07 13.08 13.05
CA LEU A 291 8.50 13.32 11.68
C LEU A 291 8.50 14.82 11.41
N PHE A 292 9.34 15.26 10.48
CA PHE A 292 9.50 16.67 10.18
C PHE A 292 8.87 17.04 8.82
N GLY A 293 8.50 18.30 8.69
CA GLY A 293 7.98 18.87 7.44
C GLY A 293 6.46 18.95 7.38
N ALA A 294 5.97 19.97 6.67
CA ALA A 294 4.53 20.20 6.51
C ALA A 294 3.85 19.08 5.73
N HIS A 295 4.57 18.49 4.77
CA HIS A 295 4.07 17.36 3.98
C HIS A 295 3.80 16.13 4.85
N MET A 296 4.65 15.82 5.85
CA MET A 296 4.41 14.71 6.78
C MET A 296 3.20 14.96 7.68
N ALA A 297 2.96 16.21 8.09
CA ALA A 297 1.77 16.55 8.86
C ALA A 297 0.48 16.41 8.05
N ARG A 298 0.49 16.75 6.75
CA ARG A 298 -0.64 16.52 5.85
C ARG A 298 -0.85 15.03 5.57
N ASN A 299 0.23 14.27 5.34
CA ASN A 299 0.14 12.82 5.17
C ASN A 299 -0.45 12.14 6.43
N ALA A 300 -0.14 12.66 7.63
CA ALA A 300 -0.75 12.18 8.87
C ALA A 300 -2.26 12.49 8.94
N ALA A 301 -2.69 13.69 8.53
CA ALA A 301 -4.11 14.00 8.43
C ALA A 301 -4.84 13.08 7.43
N LEU A 302 -4.22 12.83 6.26
CA LEU A 302 -4.74 11.93 5.24
C LEU A 302 -4.82 10.48 5.76
N ALA A 303 -3.81 10.04 6.50
CA ALA A 303 -3.79 8.70 7.10
C ALA A 303 -4.89 8.52 8.15
N VAL A 304 -5.10 9.51 9.02
CA VAL A 304 -6.19 9.49 10.01
C VAL A 304 -7.54 9.40 9.30
N ALA A 305 -7.78 10.25 8.29
CA ALA A 305 -9.03 10.23 7.52
C ALA A 305 -9.25 8.89 6.79
N ALA A 306 -8.19 8.25 6.29
CA ALA A 306 -8.28 6.93 5.65
C ALA A 306 -8.67 5.84 6.64
N VAL A 307 -8.13 5.87 7.85
CA VAL A 307 -8.51 4.92 8.92
C VAL A 307 -9.94 5.18 9.39
N GLU A 308 -10.35 6.44 9.60
CA GLU A 308 -11.75 6.77 9.94
C GLU A 308 -12.74 6.35 8.85
N ALA A 309 -12.35 6.45 7.58
CA ALA A 309 -13.18 5.99 6.47
C ALA A 309 -13.28 4.46 6.38
N PHE A 310 -12.27 3.75 6.88
CA PHE A 310 -12.24 2.28 6.92
C PHE A 310 -13.10 1.71 8.05
N LEU A 311 -13.11 2.35 9.24
CA LEU A 311 -13.86 1.90 10.43
C LEU A 311 -15.36 2.19 10.33
#